data_6d9400d1932c9e0f67b5ca32237cbe15
#
_entry.id   6d9400d1932c9e0f67b5ca32237cbe15
#
_cell.length_a   1.000
_cell.length_b   1.000
_cell.length_c   1.000
_cell.angle_alpha   90.00
_cell.angle_beta   90.00
_cell.angle_gamma   90.00
#
_symmetry.space_group_name_H-M   'P 1'
#
loop_
_entity.id
_entity.type
_entity.pdbx_description
1 polymer ?
#
loop_
_entity_poly.entity_id
_entity_poly.type
_entity_poly.pdbx_seq_one_letter_code
_entity_poly.pdbx_strand_id
1 'polypeptide(L)'
;MSTVIIKILRPDYPHFNDLLQFRNQYTIAKNLDLPGIVRSYSLNVYGNSYALVMEDFGGISLHQYRQDRSLSVGETLIIASQIATTLHALHQPRIIHKDIKPSNILIHPESKQIKLIDFSIASLLPKETPQIKHPQNLEGTLAYLAPEQTGRMNRSIDYRADFYSLGVTLSELLTGELPFTSDDPAELLHCHIARSPVPIEVLNPHLPAMVSELVAKLMAKKAEDRYQTALGLQHDLNICSEQWEATGTIDRFELGMRDLSDRFTIPAHLYGREREIQTLLASFDRIASPAENRVCNGAAELILVAGCSGIGKTAIVNEVHKPITRQHGYFIKGKFDQFNRHLPLSAFVQALRDLTRQLLSESDAQLQIWRTQ
;
A
#
# COMPACT_ATOMS: atom_id res chain seq x y z
N MET A 1 -17.61 -0.27 36.40
CA MET A 1 -18.08 -0.98 35.19
C MET A 1 -17.24 -0.42 34.03
N SER A 2 -16.55 -1.25 33.27
CA SER A 2 -15.87 -0.80 32.08
C SER A 2 -16.89 -0.65 30.95
N THR A 3 -16.91 0.50 30.31
CA THR A 3 -17.68 0.76 29.08
C THR A 3 -17.10 -0.04 27.93
N VAL A 4 -17.94 -0.45 26.98
CA VAL A 4 -17.53 -1.18 25.78
C VAL A 4 -18.18 -0.56 24.53
N ILE A 5 -17.50 -0.67 23.42
CA ILE A 5 -18.02 -0.32 22.10
C ILE A 5 -18.52 -1.60 21.41
N ILE A 6 -19.72 -1.52 20.84
CA ILE A 6 -20.27 -2.60 20.03
C ILE A 6 -20.33 -2.15 18.58
N LYS A 7 -19.52 -2.79 17.72
CA LYS A 7 -19.54 -2.59 16.26
C LYS A 7 -20.46 -3.64 15.63
N ILE A 8 -21.43 -3.20 14.82
CA ILE A 8 -22.34 -4.06 14.06
C ILE A 8 -22.35 -3.64 12.58
N LEU A 9 -22.63 -4.57 11.69
CA LEU A 9 -22.86 -4.26 10.28
C LEU A 9 -24.27 -3.69 10.11
N ARG A 10 -24.39 -2.58 9.36
CA ARG A 10 -25.68 -1.89 9.17
C ARG A 10 -26.74 -2.68 8.37
N PRO A 11 -26.37 -3.37 7.25
CA PRO A 11 -27.37 -4.10 6.47
C PRO A 11 -27.92 -5.31 7.24
N ASP A 12 -29.25 -5.53 7.18
CA ASP A 12 -29.88 -6.72 7.74
C ASP A 12 -29.38 -8.02 7.06
N TYR A 13 -28.95 -7.91 5.81
CA TYR A 13 -28.34 -8.98 5.00
C TYR A 13 -27.00 -8.50 4.44
N PRO A 14 -25.91 -8.59 5.22
CA PRO A 14 -24.58 -8.19 4.74
C PRO A 14 -24.08 -9.09 3.62
N HIS A 15 -23.25 -8.55 2.72
CA HIS A 15 -22.56 -9.37 1.74
C HIS A 15 -21.57 -10.33 2.41
N PHE A 16 -21.34 -11.47 1.76
CA PHE A 16 -20.42 -12.50 2.31
C PHE A 16 -19.01 -11.94 2.60
N ASN A 17 -18.51 -11.05 1.74
CA ASN A 17 -17.22 -10.42 1.95
C ASN A 17 -17.19 -9.53 3.21
N ASP A 18 -18.27 -8.80 3.50
CA ASP A 18 -18.38 -7.97 4.71
C ASP A 18 -18.32 -8.84 5.98
N LEU A 19 -19.02 -9.97 5.94
CA LEU A 19 -18.99 -10.95 7.04
C LEU A 19 -17.58 -11.53 7.23
N LEU A 20 -16.88 -11.87 6.14
CA LEU A 20 -15.50 -12.36 6.20
C LEU A 20 -14.56 -11.32 6.80
N GLN A 21 -14.62 -10.07 6.33
CA GLN A 21 -13.79 -8.98 6.84
C GLN A 21 -14.06 -8.73 8.32
N PHE A 22 -15.33 -8.76 8.73
CA PHE A 22 -15.73 -8.57 10.13
C PHE A 22 -15.19 -9.68 11.04
N ARG A 23 -15.26 -10.94 10.60
CA ARG A 23 -14.64 -12.07 11.29
C ARG A 23 -13.11 -11.99 11.31
N ASN A 24 -12.49 -11.54 10.19
CA ASN A 24 -11.06 -11.34 10.11
C ASN A 24 -10.57 -10.34 11.14
N GLN A 25 -11.28 -9.21 11.29
CA GLN A 25 -10.98 -8.20 12.31
C GLN A 25 -10.86 -8.83 13.71
N TYR A 26 -11.85 -9.61 14.12
CA TYR A 26 -11.80 -10.29 15.43
C TYR A 26 -10.70 -11.34 15.49
N THR A 27 -10.56 -12.17 14.46
CA THR A 27 -9.59 -13.28 14.44
C THR A 27 -8.16 -12.79 14.62
N ILE A 28 -7.81 -11.66 14.00
CA ILE A 28 -6.48 -11.04 14.12
C ILE A 28 -6.35 -10.31 15.47
N ALA A 29 -7.33 -9.48 15.82
CA ALA A 29 -7.21 -8.58 16.97
C ALA A 29 -7.40 -9.26 18.33
N LYS A 30 -8.13 -10.38 18.42
CA LYS A 30 -8.46 -11.06 19.71
C LYS A 30 -7.24 -11.47 20.54
N ASN A 31 -6.11 -11.74 19.90
CA ASN A 31 -4.88 -12.18 20.58
C ASN A 31 -3.85 -11.05 20.70
N LEU A 32 -4.20 -9.84 20.28
CA LEU A 32 -3.32 -8.67 20.33
C LEU A 32 -3.56 -7.91 21.64
N ASP A 33 -2.66 -8.10 22.58
CA ASP A 33 -2.60 -7.30 23.80
C ASP A 33 -1.48 -6.26 23.69
N LEU A 34 -1.68 -5.27 22.81
CA LEU A 34 -0.73 -4.21 22.52
C LEU A 34 -1.31 -2.84 22.91
N PRO A 35 -0.55 -1.99 23.64
CA PRO A 35 -1.06 -0.69 24.13
C PRO A 35 -1.62 0.23 23.04
N GLY A 36 -1.03 0.18 21.83
CA GLY A 36 -1.43 0.99 20.68
C GLY A 36 -2.59 0.41 19.85
N ILE A 37 -3.32 -0.61 20.35
CA ILE A 37 -4.43 -1.25 19.64
C ILE A 37 -5.64 -1.32 20.53
N VAL A 38 -6.83 -1.07 19.96
CA VAL A 38 -8.11 -1.29 20.65
C VAL A 38 -8.34 -2.78 20.80
N ARG A 39 -8.54 -3.25 22.04
CA ARG A 39 -8.79 -4.66 22.35
C ARG A 39 -10.13 -5.11 21.80
N SER A 40 -10.15 -6.31 21.21
CA SER A 40 -11.38 -6.99 20.80
C SER A 40 -11.71 -8.09 21.80
N TYR A 41 -12.82 -7.96 22.51
CA TYR A 41 -13.19 -8.87 23.59
C TYR A 41 -13.94 -10.11 23.10
N SER A 42 -14.96 -9.93 22.28
CA SER A 42 -15.77 -11.04 21.76
C SER A 42 -16.42 -10.71 20.43
N LEU A 43 -16.74 -11.77 19.67
CA LEU A 43 -17.55 -11.73 18.47
C LEU A 43 -18.76 -12.61 18.68
N ASN A 44 -19.94 -12.02 18.71
CA ASN A 44 -21.20 -12.70 18.96
C ASN A 44 -22.09 -12.70 17.73
N VAL A 45 -22.90 -13.72 17.57
CA VAL A 45 -23.94 -13.74 16.51
C VAL A 45 -25.01 -12.70 16.88
N TYR A 46 -25.36 -11.87 15.89
CA TYR A 46 -26.42 -10.87 16.03
C TYR A 46 -27.25 -10.80 14.74
N GLY A 47 -28.48 -11.29 14.80
CA GLY A 47 -29.33 -11.44 13.63
C GLY A 47 -28.66 -12.29 12.55
N ASN A 48 -28.60 -11.77 11.31
CA ASN A 48 -27.94 -12.42 10.18
C ASN A 48 -26.44 -12.03 10.06
N SER A 49 -25.87 -11.45 11.11
CA SER A 49 -24.52 -10.90 11.15
C SER A 49 -23.82 -11.20 12.47
N TYR A 50 -22.84 -10.37 12.80
CA TYR A 50 -22.07 -10.43 14.03
C TYR A 50 -22.06 -9.08 14.74
N ALA A 51 -21.93 -9.10 16.06
CA ALA A 51 -21.62 -7.96 16.91
C ALA A 51 -20.20 -8.15 17.48
N LEU A 52 -19.32 -7.22 17.21
CA LEU A 52 -17.95 -7.19 17.75
C LEU A 52 -17.94 -6.28 18.97
N VAL A 53 -17.59 -6.85 20.13
CA VAL A 53 -17.43 -6.12 21.39
C VAL A 53 -15.98 -5.74 21.56
N MET A 54 -15.72 -4.45 21.75
CA MET A 54 -14.38 -3.88 21.83
C MET A 54 -14.24 -2.98 23.05
N GLU A 55 -12.99 -2.68 23.38
CA GLU A 55 -12.61 -1.68 24.36
C GLU A 55 -13.19 -0.30 24.00
N ASP A 56 -13.78 0.38 24.98
CA ASP A 56 -14.02 1.81 24.89
C ASP A 56 -12.77 2.54 25.36
N PHE A 57 -12.01 3.03 24.40
CA PHE A 57 -10.77 3.78 24.65
C PHE A 57 -11.05 5.25 25.06
N GLY A 58 -12.28 5.74 24.86
CA GLY A 58 -12.63 7.15 25.08
C GLY A 58 -12.02 8.10 24.03
N GLY A 59 -11.48 7.57 22.94
CA GLY A 59 -10.87 8.34 21.85
C GLY A 59 -11.84 8.59 20.70
N ILE A 60 -11.54 9.62 19.91
CA ILE A 60 -12.19 9.91 18.64
C ILE A 60 -11.24 9.62 17.49
N SER A 61 -11.76 9.44 16.26
CA SER A 61 -10.89 9.23 15.11
C SER A 61 -10.02 10.45 14.84
N LEU A 62 -8.78 10.24 14.41
CA LEU A 62 -7.87 11.32 14.06
C LEU A 62 -8.43 12.16 12.89
N HIS A 63 -9.23 11.54 12.02
CA HIS A 63 -10.01 12.27 11.01
C HIS A 63 -10.96 13.29 11.64
N GLN A 64 -11.76 12.88 12.64
CA GLN A 64 -12.67 13.78 13.37
C GLN A 64 -11.89 14.81 14.19
N TYR A 65 -10.82 14.38 14.84
CA TYR A 65 -9.99 15.25 15.69
C TYR A 65 -9.38 16.45 14.95
N ARG A 66 -9.11 16.30 13.64
CA ARG A 66 -8.55 17.36 12.80
C ARG A 66 -9.60 18.24 12.10
N GLN A 67 -10.91 17.88 12.10
CA GLN A 67 -11.94 18.63 11.36
C GLN A 67 -12.02 20.10 11.79
N ASP A 68 -11.86 20.36 13.08
CA ASP A 68 -12.01 21.71 13.66
C ASP A 68 -10.67 22.41 13.93
N ARG A 69 -9.53 21.77 13.57
CA ARG A 69 -8.20 22.30 13.85
C ARG A 69 -7.11 21.73 12.94
N SER A 70 -6.12 22.54 12.62
CA SER A 70 -4.87 22.06 12.03
C SER A 70 -3.95 21.52 13.14
N LEU A 71 -3.30 20.39 12.89
CA LEU A 71 -2.30 19.82 13.78
C LEU A 71 -0.97 20.58 13.61
N SER A 72 -0.30 20.87 14.71
CA SER A 72 1.06 21.39 14.66
C SER A 72 2.06 20.29 14.22
N VAL A 73 3.24 20.74 13.78
CA VAL A 73 4.35 19.81 13.45
C VAL A 73 4.68 18.91 14.64
N GLY A 74 4.82 19.49 15.84
CA GLY A 74 5.12 18.73 17.06
C GLY A 74 4.06 17.68 17.40
N GLU A 75 2.77 18.04 17.34
CA GLU A 75 1.68 17.08 17.56
C GLU A 75 1.70 15.95 16.53
N THR A 76 1.97 16.28 15.27
CA THR A 76 2.04 15.26 14.19
C THR A 76 3.24 14.33 14.40
N LEU A 77 4.40 14.82 14.82
CA LEU A 77 5.57 14.01 15.13
C LEU A 77 5.31 13.04 16.30
N ILE A 78 4.65 13.52 17.37
CA ILE A 78 4.27 12.68 18.53
C ILE A 78 3.31 11.58 18.08
N ILE A 79 2.30 11.89 17.28
CA ILE A 79 1.35 10.93 16.73
C ILE A 79 2.10 9.90 15.85
N ALA A 80 2.97 10.35 14.95
CA ALA A 80 3.76 9.49 14.07
C ALA A 80 4.65 8.52 14.85
N SER A 81 5.31 8.99 15.93
CA SER A 81 6.15 8.14 16.79
C SER A 81 5.34 7.05 17.51
N GLN A 82 4.15 7.37 18.00
CA GLN A 82 3.24 6.39 18.61
C GLN A 82 2.76 5.35 17.58
N ILE A 83 2.44 5.78 16.35
CA ILE A 83 2.07 4.86 15.26
C ILE A 83 3.26 3.96 14.92
N ALA A 84 4.47 4.50 14.78
CA ALA A 84 5.67 3.72 14.50
C ALA A 84 5.93 2.67 15.59
N THR A 85 5.76 3.02 16.86
CA THR A 85 5.84 2.09 17.99
C THR A 85 4.81 0.95 17.87
N THR A 86 3.58 1.29 17.53
CA THR A 86 2.49 0.31 17.37
C THR A 86 2.75 -0.60 16.17
N LEU A 87 3.21 -0.05 15.03
CA LEU A 87 3.59 -0.82 13.85
C LEU A 87 4.77 -1.75 14.14
N HIS A 88 5.78 -1.29 14.93
CA HIS A 88 6.85 -2.18 15.36
C HIS A 88 6.29 -3.42 16.07
N ALA A 89 5.42 -3.22 17.06
CA ALA A 89 4.81 -4.30 17.82
C ALA A 89 3.93 -5.22 16.94
N LEU A 90 3.19 -4.67 15.95
CA LEU A 90 2.38 -5.43 15.00
C LEU A 90 3.22 -6.27 14.03
N HIS A 91 4.33 -5.73 13.57
CA HIS A 91 5.17 -6.42 12.59
C HIS A 91 5.96 -7.59 13.21
N GLN A 92 6.14 -7.65 14.54
CA GLN A 92 6.78 -8.79 15.21
C GLN A 92 6.01 -10.11 14.99
N PRO A 93 4.69 -10.20 15.25
CA PRO A 93 3.88 -11.37 14.93
C PRO A 93 3.52 -11.48 13.44
N ARG A 94 4.16 -10.70 12.56
CA ARG A 94 3.98 -10.70 11.11
C ARG A 94 2.58 -10.27 10.65
N ILE A 95 1.98 -9.34 11.38
CA ILE A 95 0.70 -8.73 11.01
C ILE A 95 0.98 -7.50 10.17
N ILE A 96 0.29 -7.40 9.03
CA ILE A 96 0.25 -6.23 8.15
C ILE A 96 -1.14 -5.65 8.25
N HIS A 97 -1.25 -4.35 8.59
CA HIS A 97 -2.55 -3.70 8.81
C HIS A 97 -3.28 -3.41 7.49
N LYS A 98 -2.56 -2.89 6.49
CA LYS A 98 -2.99 -2.55 5.13
C LYS A 98 -3.99 -1.39 4.98
N ASP A 99 -4.48 -0.78 6.06
CA ASP A 99 -5.44 0.34 6.02
C ASP A 99 -5.13 1.41 7.07
N ILE A 100 -3.87 1.87 7.11
CA ILE A 100 -3.44 2.98 7.98
C ILE A 100 -3.96 4.29 7.38
N LYS A 101 -4.85 4.97 8.10
CA LYS A 101 -5.47 6.24 7.70
C LYS A 101 -6.06 6.96 8.91
N PRO A 102 -6.35 8.27 8.86
CA PRO A 102 -6.85 9.03 10.00
C PRO A 102 -8.15 8.50 10.62
N SER A 103 -9.04 7.88 9.83
CA SER A 103 -10.28 7.28 10.36
C SER A 103 -10.06 5.99 11.14
N ASN A 104 -8.94 5.30 10.94
CA ASN A 104 -8.57 4.06 11.63
C ASN A 104 -7.56 4.28 12.77
N ILE A 105 -7.27 5.52 13.11
CA ILE A 105 -6.43 5.93 14.23
C ILE A 105 -7.31 6.69 15.22
N LEU A 106 -7.51 6.15 16.41
CA LEU A 106 -8.16 6.86 17.50
C LEU A 106 -7.13 7.66 18.29
N ILE A 107 -7.51 8.87 18.70
CA ILE A 107 -6.74 9.72 19.61
C ILE A 107 -7.59 10.09 20.80
N HIS A 108 -7.04 9.93 22.00
CA HIS A 108 -7.70 10.41 23.22
C HIS A 108 -7.49 11.92 23.34
N PRO A 109 -8.55 12.73 23.41
CA PRO A 109 -8.43 14.21 23.34
C PRO A 109 -7.52 14.82 24.40
N GLU A 110 -7.52 14.27 25.62
CA GLU A 110 -6.76 14.79 26.74
C GLU A 110 -5.34 14.22 26.80
N SER A 111 -5.18 12.89 26.81
CA SER A 111 -3.89 12.24 26.99
C SER A 111 -3.03 12.20 25.71
N LYS A 112 -3.60 12.49 24.55
CA LYS A 112 -2.96 12.40 23.23
C LYS A 112 -2.43 11.00 22.89
N GLN A 113 -2.83 10.00 23.65
CA GLN A 113 -2.54 8.61 23.31
C GLN A 113 -3.32 8.20 22.07
N ILE A 114 -2.70 7.36 21.24
CA ILE A 114 -3.36 6.82 20.03
C ILE A 114 -3.57 5.32 20.14
N LYS A 115 -4.60 4.83 19.47
CA LYS A 115 -4.80 3.39 19.23
C LYS A 115 -5.27 3.14 17.81
N LEU A 116 -4.72 2.10 17.18
CA LEU A 116 -5.17 1.61 15.89
C LEU A 116 -6.42 0.76 16.05
N ILE A 117 -7.32 0.89 15.07
CA ILE A 117 -8.56 0.10 14.93
C ILE A 117 -8.67 -0.48 13.53
N ASP A 118 -9.61 -1.38 13.36
CA ASP A 118 -10.06 -1.94 12.09
C ASP A 118 -9.03 -2.83 11.35
N PHE A 119 -8.91 -4.07 11.83
CA PHE A 119 -8.09 -5.13 11.22
C PHE A 119 -8.86 -5.96 10.18
N SER A 120 -9.92 -5.42 9.58
CA SER A 120 -10.82 -6.16 8.67
C SER A 120 -10.09 -6.73 7.45
N ILE A 121 -9.12 -5.99 6.90
CA ILE A 121 -8.32 -6.39 5.75
C ILE A 121 -6.86 -6.73 6.10
N ALA A 122 -6.53 -6.73 7.39
CA ALA A 122 -5.19 -7.09 7.85
C ALA A 122 -4.85 -8.54 7.50
N SER A 123 -3.57 -8.86 7.39
CA SER A 123 -3.10 -10.23 7.14
C SER A 123 -2.05 -10.66 8.15
N LEU A 124 -2.04 -11.98 8.42
CA LEU A 124 -1.04 -12.66 9.25
C LEU A 124 0.15 -13.21 8.44
N LEU A 125 0.17 -12.96 7.13
CA LEU A 125 1.21 -13.49 6.24
C LEU A 125 2.40 -12.53 6.18
N PRO A 126 3.63 -13.04 6.20
CA PRO A 126 4.83 -12.20 6.07
C PRO A 126 4.91 -11.54 4.68
N LYS A 127 4.27 -12.13 3.68
CA LYS A 127 4.11 -11.64 2.32
C LYS A 127 2.82 -12.16 1.74
N GLU A 128 2.08 -11.29 1.07
CA GLU A 128 0.84 -11.62 0.38
C GLU A 128 1.00 -11.32 -1.11
N THR A 129 0.57 -12.24 -1.96
CA THR A 129 0.56 -12.01 -3.41
C THR A 129 -0.76 -11.36 -3.79
N PRO A 130 -0.77 -10.07 -4.16
CA PRO A 130 -2.00 -9.40 -4.52
C PRO A 130 -2.54 -9.94 -5.85
N GLN A 131 -3.86 -10.02 -5.95
CA GLN A 131 -4.54 -10.28 -7.21
C GLN A 131 -4.96 -8.96 -7.84
N ILE A 132 -4.92 -8.90 -9.18
CA ILE A 132 -5.49 -7.77 -9.91
C ILE A 132 -6.99 -7.80 -9.70
N LYS A 133 -7.52 -6.78 -9.03
CA LYS A 133 -8.95 -6.58 -8.79
C LYS A 133 -9.41 -5.31 -9.49
N HIS A 134 -10.71 -5.21 -9.77
CA HIS A 134 -11.31 -3.95 -10.20
C HIS A 134 -11.06 -2.88 -9.12
N PRO A 135 -10.77 -1.61 -9.48
CA PRO A 135 -10.51 -0.56 -8.49
C PRO A 135 -11.55 -0.46 -7.38
N GLN A 136 -12.83 -0.65 -7.71
CA GLN A 136 -13.94 -0.65 -6.75
C GLN A 136 -13.96 -1.88 -5.81
N ASN A 137 -13.26 -2.94 -6.16
CA ASN A 137 -13.18 -4.19 -5.39
C ASN A 137 -11.83 -4.35 -4.66
N LEU A 138 -10.98 -3.32 -4.67
CA LEU A 138 -9.74 -3.33 -3.89
C LEU A 138 -10.06 -3.21 -2.41
N GLU A 139 -9.33 -3.98 -1.60
CA GLU A 139 -9.40 -3.89 -0.17
C GLU A 139 -8.63 -2.66 0.31
N GLY A 140 -9.23 -1.89 1.22
CA GLY A 140 -8.66 -0.67 1.76
C GLY A 140 -9.18 0.61 1.11
N THR A 141 -8.70 1.72 1.60
CA THR A 141 -9.09 3.04 1.13
C THR A 141 -8.14 3.51 0.03
N LEU A 142 -8.61 3.63 -1.19
CA LEU A 142 -7.78 3.89 -2.38
C LEU A 142 -6.79 5.05 -2.19
N ALA A 143 -7.22 6.13 -1.51
CA ALA A 143 -6.38 7.31 -1.30
C ALA A 143 -5.12 7.07 -0.46
N TYR A 144 -5.06 5.98 0.33
CA TYR A 144 -3.92 5.63 1.21
C TYR A 144 -3.21 4.35 0.79
N LEU A 145 -3.64 3.75 -0.33
CA LEU A 145 -3.21 2.43 -0.77
C LEU A 145 -1.74 2.44 -1.20
N ALA A 146 -0.96 1.49 -0.70
CA ALA A 146 0.41 1.32 -1.17
C ALA A 146 0.45 0.78 -2.61
N PRO A 147 1.44 1.19 -3.43
CA PRO A 147 1.55 0.77 -4.83
C PRO A 147 1.44 -0.74 -5.04
N GLU A 148 2.06 -1.54 -4.17
CA GLU A 148 2.04 -3.01 -4.23
C GLU A 148 0.66 -3.62 -3.91
N GLN A 149 -0.19 -2.92 -3.15
CA GLN A 149 -1.54 -3.39 -2.83
C GLN A 149 -2.48 -3.32 -4.04
N THR A 150 -2.15 -2.54 -5.06
CA THR A 150 -2.96 -2.41 -6.27
C THR A 150 -3.07 -3.70 -7.08
N GLY A 151 -2.19 -4.67 -6.84
CA GLY A 151 -2.05 -5.88 -7.65
C GLY A 151 -1.46 -5.65 -9.05
N ARG A 152 -1.26 -4.39 -9.44
CA ARG A 152 -0.73 -3.98 -10.75
C ARG A 152 0.80 -3.89 -10.78
N MET A 153 1.44 -3.96 -9.62
CA MET A 153 2.88 -4.15 -9.48
C MET A 153 3.16 -5.63 -9.26
N ASN A 154 4.11 -6.21 -10.00
CA ASN A 154 4.48 -7.63 -9.80
C ASN A 154 5.31 -7.81 -8.51
N ARG A 155 4.72 -7.40 -7.38
CA ARG A 155 5.33 -7.43 -6.06
C ARG A 155 4.35 -7.96 -5.03
N SER A 156 4.85 -8.72 -4.08
CA SER A 156 4.07 -9.11 -2.90
C SER A 156 3.90 -7.92 -1.95
N ILE A 157 2.76 -7.90 -1.26
CA ILE A 157 2.51 -6.98 -0.16
C ILE A 157 3.28 -7.51 1.05
N ASP A 158 4.04 -6.64 1.70
CA ASP A 158 4.66 -6.90 3.00
C ASP A 158 4.40 -5.73 3.96
N TYR A 159 4.93 -5.82 5.17
CA TYR A 159 4.72 -4.83 6.24
C TYR A 159 5.10 -3.40 5.86
N ARG A 160 5.94 -3.18 4.84
CA ARG A 160 6.33 -1.85 4.37
C ARG A 160 5.22 -1.13 3.61
N ALA A 161 4.11 -1.84 3.29
CA ALA A 161 2.89 -1.21 2.81
C ALA A 161 2.29 -0.27 3.87
N ASP A 162 2.36 -0.64 5.16
CA ASP A 162 1.88 0.19 6.26
C ASP A 162 2.68 1.51 6.38
N PHE A 163 3.98 1.49 6.06
CA PHE A 163 4.80 2.72 6.04
C PHE A 163 4.38 3.69 4.93
N TYR A 164 4.01 3.16 3.75
CA TYR A 164 3.50 4.01 2.68
C TYR A 164 2.19 4.70 3.10
N SER A 165 1.25 3.93 3.61
CA SER A 165 -0.04 4.44 4.09
C SER A 165 0.13 5.44 5.25
N LEU A 166 1.13 5.22 6.12
CA LEU A 166 1.52 6.19 7.13
C LEU A 166 2.06 7.47 6.51
N GLY A 167 2.90 7.38 5.47
CA GLY A 167 3.41 8.55 4.74
C GLY A 167 2.29 9.40 4.15
N VAL A 168 1.29 8.77 3.52
CA VAL A 168 0.09 9.45 3.01
C VAL A 168 -0.69 10.11 4.16
N THR A 169 -0.86 9.40 5.27
CA THR A 169 -1.53 9.92 6.48
C THR A 169 -0.82 11.15 7.02
N LEU A 170 0.51 11.11 7.16
CA LEU A 170 1.29 12.26 7.66
C LEU A 170 1.26 13.45 6.69
N SER A 171 1.32 13.19 5.38
CA SER A 171 1.15 14.24 4.36
C SER A 171 -0.19 14.97 4.57
N GLU A 172 -1.27 14.22 4.70
CA GLU A 172 -2.61 14.77 4.92
C GLU A 172 -2.74 15.52 6.26
N LEU A 173 -2.13 15.01 7.33
CA LEU A 173 -2.17 15.68 8.64
C LEU A 173 -1.41 17.03 8.65
N LEU A 174 -0.32 17.13 7.91
CA LEU A 174 0.57 18.29 7.86
C LEU A 174 0.11 19.34 6.85
N THR A 175 -0.53 18.93 5.74
CA THR A 175 -0.95 19.86 4.67
C THR A 175 -2.45 20.15 4.68
N GLY A 176 -3.25 19.29 5.32
CA GLY A 176 -4.71 19.32 5.24
C GLY A 176 -5.29 18.60 4.02
N GLU A 177 -4.47 18.22 3.05
CA GLU A 177 -4.88 17.65 1.77
C GLU A 177 -4.21 16.30 1.51
N LEU A 178 -4.90 15.44 0.74
CA LEU A 178 -4.34 14.18 0.26
C LEU A 178 -3.28 14.45 -0.82
N PRO A 179 -2.17 13.69 -0.86
CA PRO A 179 -1.12 13.86 -1.87
C PRO A 179 -1.58 13.53 -3.30
N PHE A 180 -2.64 12.73 -3.42
CA PHE A 180 -3.27 12.39 -4.68
C PHE A 180 -4.79 12.39 -4.53
N THR A 181 -5.48 13.04 -5.47
CA THR A 181 -6.93 13.09 -5.56
C THR A 181 -7.34 12.88 -7.02
N SER A 182 -8.35 12.07 -7.26
CA SER A 182 -9.01 11.91 -8.54
C SER A 182 -10.40 11.33 -8.33
N ASP A 183 -11.36 11.73 -9.14
CA ASP A 183 -12.71 11.13 -9.17
C ASP A 183 -12.69 9.77 -9.89
N ASP A 184 -11.68 9.52 -10.73
CA ASP A 184 -11.47 8.21 -11.36
C ASP A 184 -10.58 7.31 -10.47
N PRO A 185 -11.11 6.21 -9.95
CA PRO A 185 -10.35 5.25 -9.16
C PRO A 185 -9.12 4.68 -9.90
N ALA A 186 -9.19 4.52 -11.23
CA ALA A 186 -8.07 3.99 -12.01
C ALA A 186 -6.91 5.02 -12.10
N GLU A 187 -7.24 6.30 -12.28
CA GLU A 187 -6.25 7.38 -12.24
C GLU A 187 -5.62 7.51 -10.85
N LEU A 188 -6.41 7.42 -9.78
CA LEU A 188 -5.89 7.47 -8.41
C LEU A 188 -4.90 6.33 -8.15
N LEU A 189 -5.20 5.10 -8.60
CA LEU A 189 -4.25 3.98 -8.53
C LEU A 189 -2.98 4.26 -9.34
N HIS A 190 -3.11 4.85 -10.54
CA HIS A 190 -1.95 5.24 -11.34
C HIS A 190 -1.07 6.27 -10.60
N CYS A 191 -1.67 7.24 -9.92
CA CYS A 191 -0.93 8.20 -9.11
C CYS A 191 -0.11 7.50 -8.01
N HIS A 192 -0.68 6.51 -7.31
CA HIS A 192 0.06 5.76 -6.31
C HIS A 192 1.21 4.94 -6.90
N ILE A 193 1.06 4.39 -8.11
CA ILE A 193 2.09 3.57 -8.77
C ILE A 193 3.21 4.42 -9.35
N ALA A 194 2.89 5.51 -10.05
CA ALA A 194 3.83 6.16 -10.97
C ALA A 194 4.11 7.63 -10.66
N ARG A 195 3.16 8.36 -10.07
CA ARG A 195 3.30 9.81 -9.87
C ARG A 195 4.02 10.10 -8.54
N SER A 196 5.04 10.94 -8.57
CA SER A 196 5.64 11.47 -7.33
C SER A 196 4.70 12.47 -6.68
N PRO A 197 4.48 12.42 -5.35
CA PRO A 197 3.71 13.44 -4.66
C PRO A 197 4.44 14.78 -4.70
N VAL A 198 3.69 15.86 -4.61
CA VAL A 198 4.27 17.19 -4.39
C VAL A 198 4.90 17.19 -2.98
N PRO A 199 6.15 17.65 -2.82
CA PRO A 199 6.76 17.77 -1.50
C PRO A 199 5.90 18.63 -0.58
N ILE A 200 5.70 18.20 0.68
CA ILE A 200 4.80 18.91 1.60
C ILE A 200 5.27 20.31 1.96
N GLU A 201 6.57 20.58 1.90
CA GLU A 201 7.16 21.91 2.08
C GLU A 201 6.80 22.89 0.95
N VAL A 202 6.47 22.38 -0.24
CA VAL A 202 5.97 23.21 -1.35
C VAL A 202 4.51 23.58 -1.14
N LEU A 203 3.72 22.67 -0.54
CA LEU A 203 2.32 22.92 -0.19
C LEU A 203 2.18 23.82 1.04
N ASN A 204 3.07 23.68 2.00
CA ASN A 204 3.12 24.50 3.21
C ASN A 204 4.58 24.85 3.55
N PRO A 205 5.05 26.06 3.15
CA PRO A 205 6.44 26.49 3.36
C PRO A 205 6.86 26.67 4.84
N HIS A 206 5.94 26.58 5.77
CA HIS A 206 6.25 26.59 7.20
C HIS A 206 6.68 25.22 7.75
N LEU A 207 6.55 24.15 6.95
CA LEU A 207 6.96 22.81 7.36
C LEU A 207 8.49 22.65 7.21
N PRO A 208 9.15 22.02 8.20
CA PRO A 208 10.57 21.72 8.09
C PRO A 208 10.88 20.79 6.90
N ALA A 209 11.92 21.12 6.12
CA ALA A 209 12.33 20.33 4.97
C ALA A 209 12.64 18.86 5.34
N MET A 210 13.19 18.64 6.55
CA MET A 210 13.49 17.31 7.05
C MET A 210 12.24 16.44 7.22
N VAL A 211 11.12 17.01 7.67
CA VAL A 211 9.83 16.31 7.76
C VAL A 211 9.30 15.97 6.37
N SER A 212 9.51 16.86 5.39
CA SER A 212 9.16 16.60 3.99
C SER A 212 9.96 15.45 3.42
N GLU A 213 11.27 15.40 3.65
CA GLU A 213 12.13 14.30 3.24
C GLU A 213 11.73 12.96 3.89
N LEU A 214 11.35 12.98 5.18
CA LEU A 214 10.85 11.79 5.90
C LEU A 214 9.55 11.26 5.28
N VAL A 215 8.58 12.14 5.03
CA VAL A 215 7.31 11.77 4.38
C VAL A 215 7.57 11.25 2.96
N ALA A 216 8.45 11.88 2.20
CA ALA A 216 8.83 11.43 0.87
C ALA A 216 9.47 10.03 0.87
N LYS A 217 10.34 9.74 1.87
CA LYS A 217 10.93 8.41 2.08
C LYS A 217 9.86 7.36 2.39
N LEU A 218 8.89 7.65 3.25
CA LEU A 218 7.77 6.75 3.53
C LEU A 218 6.95 6.47 2.27
N MET A 219 6.71 7.48 1.43
CA MET A 219 5.93 7.38 0.20
C MET A 219 6.73 6.94 -1.03
N ALA A 220 7.96 6.48 -0.86
CA ALA A 220 8.74 5.93 -1.96
C ALA A 220 7.99 4.79 -2.67
N LYS A 221 8.02 4.78 -4.00
CA LYS A 221 7.24 3.81 -4.80
C LYS A 221 7.73 2.38 -4.64
N LYS A 222 9.04 2.20 -4.48
CA LYS A 222 9.63 0.90 -4.17
C LYS A 222 9.70 0.74 -2.66
N ALA A 223 9.26 -0.41 -2.16
CA ALA A 223 9.32 -0.73 -0.73
C ALA A 223 10.77 -0.75 -0.19
N GLU A 224 11.75 -1.05 -1.06
CA GLU A 224 13.18 -1.06 -0.71
C GLU A 224 13.73 0.34 -0.43
N ASP A 225 13.13 1.38 -1.01
CA ASP A 225 13.56 2.78 -0.82
C ASP A 225 12.87 3.43 0.41
N ARG A 226 11.89 2.73 1.03
CA ARG A 226 11.22 3.15 2.27
C ARG A 226 12.07 2.77 3.49
N TYR A 227 11.57 3.10 4.67
CA TYR A 227 12.10 2.49 5.91
C TYR A 227 11.94 0.97 5.87
N GLN A 228 12.95 0.26 6.35
CA GLN A 228 12.97 -1.20 6.41
C GLN A 228 12.50 -1.71 7.78
N THR A 229 12.47 -0.84 8.79
CA THR A 229 12.00 -1.16 10.14
C THR A 229 11.23 0.01 10.73
N ALA A 230 10.24 -0.30 11.57
CA ALA A 230 9.55 0.73 12.33
C ALA A 230 10.44 1.37 13.40
N LEU A 231 11.47 0.67 13.87
CA LEU A 231 12.47 1.23 14.80
C LEU A 231 13.36 2.27 14.13
N GLY A 232 13.78 2.04 12.88
CA GLY A 232 14.53 3.03 12.10
C GLY A 232 13.71 4.32 11.89
N LEU A 233 12.44 4.16 11.52
CA LEU A 233 11.49 5.27 11.42
C LEU A 233 11.32 6.00 12.76
N GLN A 234 11.10 5.27 13.85
CA GLN A 234 10.92 5.84 15.18
C GLN A 234 12.16 6.63 15.63
N HIS A 235 13.35 6.13 15.33
CA HIS A 235 14.59 6.84 15.65
C HIS A 235 14.64 8.22 14.98
N ASP A 236 14.36 8.29 13.69
CA ASP A 236 14.40 9.56 12.95
C ASP A 236 13.27 10.51 13.40
N LEU A 237 12.08 9.98 13.70
CA LEU A 237 10.98 10.76 14.27
C LEU A 237 11.34 11.36 15.64
N ASN A 238 12.06 10.61 16.48
CA ASN A 238 12.50 11.10 17.79
C ASN A 238 13.51 12.23 17.65
N ILE A 239 14.48 12.13 16.72
CA ILE A 239 15.41 13.22 16.42
C ILE A 239 14.64 14.47 15.99
N CYS A 240 13.67 14.31 15.07
CA CYS A 240 12.83 15.44 14.64
C CYS A 240 12.06 16.07 15.81
N SER A 241 11.47 15.25 16.70
CA SER A 241 10.70 15.73 17.85
C SER A 241 11.58 16.48 18.85
N GLU A 242 12.74 15.91 19.21
CA GLU A 242 13.70 16.51 20.14
C GLU A 242 14.20 17.87 19.65
N GLN A 243 14.56 17.99 18.38
CA GLN A 243 15.02 19.25 17.79
C GLN A 243 13.87 20.26 17.70
N TRP A 244 12.67 19.81 17.30
CA TRP A 244 11.50 20.68 17.21
C TRP A 244 11.09 21.25 18.57
N GLU A 245 11.09 20.42 19.62
CA GLU A 245 10.79 20.86 20.99
C GLU A 245 11.83 21.83 21.54
N ALA A 246 13.11 21.61 21.20
CA ALA A 246 14.20 22.44 21.72
C ALA A 246 14.30 23.81 21.03
N THR A 247 14.10 23.88 19.72
CA THR A 247 14.44 25.07 18.91
C THR A 247 13.32 25.57 17.99
N GLY A 248 12.26 24.78 17.78
CA GLY A 248 11.24 25.04 16.75
C GLY A 248 11.74 24.88 15.32
N THR A 249 12.93 24.29 15.14
CA THR A 249 13.52 24.00 13.83
C THR A 249 14.07 22.57 13.83
N ILE A 250 14.25 22.00 12.63
CA ILE A 250 14.83 20.66 12.46
C ILE A 250 15.98 20.79 11.48
N ASP A 251 17.19 20.53 11.94
CA ASP A 251 18.39 20.52 11.13
C ASP A 251 18.42 19.28 10.24
N ARG A 252 19.10 19.36 9.10
CA ARG A 252 19.26 18.22 8.18
C ARG A 252 20.16 17.17 8.79
N PHE A 253 19.70 15.92 8.72
CA PHE A 253 20.46 14.72 9.05
C PHE A 253 20.14 13.59 8.04
N GLU A 254 20.97 12.56 8.01
CA GLU A 254 20.76 11.44 7.08
C GLU A 254 19.69 10.49 7.64
N LEU A 255 18.58 10.32 6.87
CA LEU A 255 17.46 9.46 7.25
C LEU A 255 17.81 7.99 7.11
N GLY A 256 17.44 7.19 8.12
CA GLY A 256 17.58 5.75 8.08
C GLY A 256 18.95 5.24 8.47
N MET A 257 19.80 6.03 9.11
CA MET A 257 21.12 5.60 9.59
C MET A 257 21.05 4.41 10.56
N ARG A 258 19.96 4.29 11.31
CA ARG A 258 19.69 3.15 12.21
C ARG A 258 18.60 2.21 11.71
N ASP A 259 18.26 2.31 10.44
CA ASP A 259 17.24 1.47 9.83
C ASP A 259 17.82 0.13 9.35
N LEU A 260 18.32 -0.65 10.30
CA LEU A 260 18.92 -1.98 10.06
C LEU A 260 17.85 -3.06 10.26
N SER A 261 17.55 -3.79 9.19
CA SER A 261 16.60 -4.90 9.25
C SER A 261 17.32 -6.19 9.69
N ASP A 262 16.89 -6.79 10.79
CA ASP A 262 17.31 -8.13 11.22
C ASP A 262 16.71 -9.24 10.36
N ARG A 263 15.82 -8.89 9.45
CA ARG A 263 15.15 -9.86 8.59
C ARG A 263 15.93 -10.06 7.31
N PHE A 264 16.31 -11.29 7.03
CA PHE A 264 16.82 -11.66 5.72
C PHE A 264 15.70 -11.53 4.70
N THR A 265 15.71 -10.45 3.93
CA THR A 265 14.81 -10.25 2.79
C THR A 265 15.62 -10.45 1.52
N ILE A 266 15.16 -11.38 0.66
CA ILE A 266 15.71 -11.50 -0.68
C ILE A 266 15.26 -10.25 -1.45
N PRO A 267 16.19 -9.37 -1.87
CA PRO A 267 15.83 -8.17 -2.61
C PRO A 267 15.06 -8.56 -3.88
N ALA A 268 13.96 -7.84 -4.17
CA ALA A 268 13.28 -7.99 -5.44
C ALA A 268 14.07 -7.35 -6.60
N HIS A 269 15.13 -6.60 -6.30
CA HIS A 269 16.03 -6.04 -7.29
C HIS A 269 16.98 -7.09 -7.84
N LEU A 270 17.10 -7.12 -9.17
CA LEU A 270 18.02 -8.02 -9.87
C LEU A 270 19.39 -7.37 -9.97
N TYR A 271 20.39 -7.99 -9.38
CA TYR A 271 21.79 -7.57 -9.48
C TYR A 271 22.52 -8.35 -10.59
N GLY A 272 23.36 -7.66 -11.37
CA GLY A 272 24.19 -8.27 -12.39
C GLY A 272 23.39 -8.75 -13.63
N ARG A 273 22.20 -8.21 -13.87
CA ARG A 273 21.33 -8.50 -15.02
C ARG A 273 20.92 -7.25 -15.79
N GLU A 274 21.66 -6.18 -15.62
CA GLU A 274 21.34 -4.86 -16.17
C GLU A 274 21.30 -4.90 -17.70
N ARG A 275 22.19 -5.67 -18.36
CA ARG A 275 22.24 -5.79 -19.82
C ARG A 275 21.00 -6.50 -20.37
N GLU A 276 20.58 -7.60 -19.74
CA GLU A 276 19.41 -8.36 -20.13
C GLU A 276 18.14 -7.54 -19.96
N ILE A 277 18.04 -6.79 -18.85
CA ILE A 277 16.92 -5.88 -18.58
C ILE A 277 16.91 -4.76 -19.64
N GLN A 278 18.03 -4.12 -19.92
CA GLN A 278 18.12 -3.07 -20.96
C GLN A 278 17.72 -3.57 -22.32
N THR A 279 18.13 -4.79 -22.71
CA THR A 279 17.74 -5.42 -23.98
C THR A 279 16.23 -5.60 -24.07
N LEU A 280 15.60 -6.09 -23.01
CA LEU A 280 14.14 -6.24 -22.93
C LEU A 280 13.41 -4.90 -23.01
N LEU A 281 13.88 -3.90 -22.27
CA LEU A 281 13.30 -2.55 -22.28
C LEU A 281 13.44 -1.87 -23.64
N ALA A 282 14.60 -1.98 -24.28
CA ALA A 282 14.82 -1.44 -25.61
C ALA A 282 13.91 -2.09 -26.67
N SER A 283 13.62 -3.40 -26.53
CA SER A 283 12.66 -4.09 -27.40
C SER A 283 11.24 -3.59 -27.17
N PHE A 284 10.86 -3.40 -25.92
CA PHE A 284 9.56 -2.81 -25.58
C PHE A 284 9.41 -1.38 -26.15
N ASP A 285 10.41 -0.53 -25.99
CA ASP A 285 10.39 0.85 -26.47
C ASP A 285 10.26 0.92 -28.00
N ARG A 286 10.88 -0.01 -28.76
CA ARG A 286 10.70 -0.10 -30.21
C ARG A 286 9.27 -0.36 -30.63
N ILE A 287 8.54 -1.21 -29.86
CA ILE A 287 7.16 -1.56 -30.16
C ILE A 287 6.21 -0.46 -29.69
N ALA A 288 6.48 0.13 -28.53
CA ALA A 288 5.62 1.09 -27.87
C ALA A 288 5.74 2.53 -28.43
N SER A 289 6.76 2.81 -29.26
CA SER A 289 6.93 4.12 -29.90
C SER A 289 5.74 4.49 -30.80
N PRO A 290 5.35 5.79 -30.86
CA PRO A 290 4.29 6.27 -31.74
C PRO A 290 4.54 5.88 -33.21
N ALA A 291 3.45 5.72 -33.96
CA ALA A 291 3.50 5.21 -35.35
C ALA A 291 4.45 5.99 -36.30
N GLU A 292 4.63 7.27 -36.04
CA GLU A 292 5.54 8.15 -36.82
C GLU A 292 7.04 7.80 -36.66
N ASN A 293 7.42 7.18 -35.55
CA ASN A 293 8.78 6.77 -35.22
C ASN A 293 9.00 5.25 -35.25
N ARG A 294 8.02 4.46 -35.67
CA ARG A 294 8.17 3.01 -35.76
C ARG A 294 8.99 2.59 -36.95
N VAL A 295 10.07 1.88 -36.71
CA VAL A 295 10.89 1.23 -37.75
C VAL A 295 10.13 0.08 -38.43
N CYS A 296 9.09 -0.48 -37.75
CA CYS A 296 8.26 -1.57 -38.25
C CYS A 296 6.78 -1.30 -37.96
N ASN A 297 5.97 -1.11 -39.03
CA ASN A 297 4.51 -0.93 -38.92
C ASN A 297 3.84 -2.20 -38.34
N GLY A 298 3.46 -2.17 -37.05
CA GLY A 298 2.64 -3.19 -36.42
C GLY A 298 3.27 -4.56 -36.21
N ALA A 299 4.59 -4.70 -36.35
CA ALA A 299 5.28 -5.98 -36.15
C ALA A 299 5.35 -6.35 -34.67
N ALA A 300 4.96 -7.57 -34.34
CA ALA A 300 5.19 -8.17 -33.02
C ALA A 300 6.66 -8.57 -32.90
N GLU A 301 7.26 -8.35 -31.73
CA GLU A 301 8.62 -8.81 -31.41
C GLU A 301 8.54 -10.01 -30.45
N LEU A 302 9.26 -11.09 -30.79
CA LEU A 302 9.38 -12.28 -29.99
C LEU A 302 10.75 -12.32 -29.31
N ILE A 303 10.77 -12.37 -27.98
CA ILE A 303 11.99 -12.48 -27.18
C ILE A 303 12.01 -13.83 -26.47
N LEU A 304 13.08 -14.60 -26.66
CA LEU A 304 13.30 -15.85 -25.97
C LEU A 304 14.29 -15.67 -24.83
N VAL A 305 13.82 -15.88 -23.58
CA VAL A 305 14.67 -15.88 -22.38
C VAL A 305 14.95 -17.32 -21.95
N ALA A 306 16.14 -17.82 -22.30
CA ALA A 306 16.55 -19.19 -21.99
C ALA A 306 17.53 -19.24 -20.78
N GLY A 307 17.54 -20.35 -20.06
CA GLY A 307 18.46 -20.60 -18.95
C GLY A 307 17.96 -21.71 -18.01
N CYS A 308 18.81 -22.13 -17.06
CA CYS A 308 18.48 -23.16 -16.07
C CYS A 308 17.35 -22.74 -15.13
N SER A 309 16.72 -23.70 -14.47
CA SER A 309 15.72 -23.41 -13.44
C SER A 309 16.36 -22.59 -12.29
N GLY A 310 15.64 -21.62 -11.75
CA GLY A 310 16.12 -20.81 -10.62
C GLY A 310 17.04 -19.64 -11.00
N ILE A 311 17.51 -19.48 -12.27
CA ILE A 311 18.47 -18.44 -12.66
C ILE A 311 17.86 -17.01 -12.74
N GLY A 312 16.57 -16.86 -12.46
CA GLY A 312 15.92 -15.54 -12.44
C GLY A 312 15.22 -15.12 -13.74
N LYS A 313 14.94 -16.04 -14.70
CA LYS A 313 14.25 -15.71 -15.97
C LYS A 313 12.96 -14.92 -15.78
N THR A 314 12.08 -15.43 -14.90
CA THR A 314 10.80 -14.78 -14.60
C THR A 314 10.98 -13.41 -13.97
N ALA A 315 12.01 -13.24 -13.15
CA ALA A 315 12.31 -11.96 -12.51
C ALA A 315 12.74 -10.90 -13.56
N ILE A 316 13.59 -11.29 -14.55
CA ILE A 316 13.98 -10.41 -15.66
C ILE A 316 12.75 -9.99 -16.49
N VAL A 317 11.91 -10.95 -16.88
CA VAL A 317 10.69 -10.66 -17.67
C VAL A 317 9.74 -9.73 -16.91
N ASN A 318 9.67 -9.85 -15.60
CA ASN A 318 8.82 -9.00 -14.77
C ASN A 318 9.30 -7.53 -14.71
N GLU A 319 10.56 -7.22 -15.03
CA GLU A 319 11.04 -5.83 -15.06
C GLU A 319 10.40 -5.01 -16.19
N VAL A 320 9.93 -5.65 -17.26
CA VAL A 320 9.20 -4.98 -18.36
C VAL A 320 7.81 -4.48 -17.91
N HIS A 321 7.29 -5.00 -16.81
CA HIS A 321 5.99 -4.57 -16.30
C HIS A 321 5.94 -3.07 -15.96
N LYS A 322 7.03 -2.51 -15.44
CA LYS A 322 7.11 -1.09 -15.04
C LYS A 322 6.89 -0.11 -16.21
N PRO A 323 7.62 -0.20 -17.33
CA PRO A 323 7.40 0.70 -18.48
C PRO A 323 6.04 0.45 -19.14
N ILE A 324 5.54 -0.80 -19.19
CA ILE A 324 4.21 -1.10 -19.73
C ILE A 324 3.13 -0.35 -18.95
N THR A 325 3.17 -0.41 -17.63
CA THR A 325 2.22 0.29 -16.76
C THR A 325 2.29 1.81 -16.95
N ARG A 326 3.50 2.38 -17.11
CA ARG A 326 3.68 3.83 -17.37
C ARG A 326 3.08 4.28 -18.70
N GLN A 327 3.01 3.41 -19.68
CA GLN A 327 2.46 3.69 -21.01
C GLN A 327 1.00 3.21 -21.17
N HIS A 328 0.31 2.92 -20.05
CA HIS A 328 -1.05 2.39 -20.04
C HIS A 328 -1.23 1.10 -20.86
N GLY A 329 -0.16 0.30 -20.96
CA GLY A 329 -0.19 -1.00 -21.64
C GLY A 329 -0.63 -2.15 -20.72
N TYR A 330 -0.96 -3.29 -21.31
CA TYR A 330 -1.38 -4.49 -20.59
C TYR A 330 -0.26 -5.52 -20.55
N PHE A 331 0.00 -6.07 -19.38
CA PHE A 331 0.94 -7.15 -19.17
C PHE A 331 0.19 -8.42 -18.79
N ILE A 332 0.20 -9.43 -19.66
CA ILE A 332 -0.51 -10.67 -19.46
C ILE A 332 0.46 -11.84 -19.33
N LYS A 333 0.09 -12.84 -18.53
CA LYS A 333 0.92 -14.01 -18.25
C LYS A 333 0.15 -15.31 -18.48
N GLY A 334 0.81 -16.26 -19.11
CA GLY A 334 0.35 -17.64 -19.18
C GLY A 334 1.51 -18.58 -18.86
N LYS A 335 1.26 -19.62 -18.07
CA LYS A 335 2.26 -20.62 -17.68
C LYS A 335 1.83 -22.00 -18.14
N PHE A 336 2.70 -22.68 -18.88
CA PHE A 336 2.56 -24.11 -19.10
C PHE A 336 3.05 -24.84 -17.86
N ASP A 337 2.13 -25.55 -17.18
CA ASP A 337 2.44 -26.36 -16.02
C ASP A 337 2.56 -27.83 -16.43
N GLN A 338 3.58 -28.52 -15.92
CA GLN A 338 3.77 -29.94 -16.18
C GLN A 338 2.62 -30.83 -15.65
N PHE A 339 1.85 -30.32 -14.68
CA PHE A 339 0.69 -31.01 -14.12
C PHE A 339 -0.59 -30.84 -14.97
N ASN A 340 -0.64 -29.85 -15.86
CA ASN A 340 -1.80 -29.52 -16.70
C ASN A 340 -1.59 -29.91 -18.16
N ARG A 341 -0.79 -30.97 -18.43
CA ARG A 341 -0.47 -31.43 -19.79
C ARG A 341 -1.69 -31.84 -20.64
N HIS A 342 -2.82 -32.15 -20.00
CA HIS A 342 -4.06 -32.58 -20.66
C HIS A 342 -4.95 -31.38 -21.12
N LEU A 343 -4.60 -30.15 -20.79
CA LEU A 343 -5.36 -28.96 -21.20
C LEU A 343 -4.59 -28.22 -22.31
N PRO A 344 -4.95 -28.43 -23.59
CA PRO A 344 -4.33 -27.73 -24.69
C PRO A 344 -4.53 -26.21 -24.50
N LEU A 345 -3.52 -25.42 -24.89
CA LEU A 345 -3.55 -23.97 -24.86
C LEU A 345 -3.82 -23.33 -23.48
N SER A 346 -3.64 -24.08 -22.38
CA SER A 346 -3.93 -23.59 -21.02
C SER A 346 -3.22 -22.27 -20.68
N ALA A 347 -1.98 -22.08 -21.12
CA ALA A 347 -1.23 -20.84 -20.92
C ALA A 347 -1.85 -19.65 -21.67
N PHE A 348 -2.34 -19.87 -22.90
CA PHE A 348 -3.03 -18.82 -23.67
C PHE A 348 -4.37 -18.46 -23.03
N VAL A 349 -5.13 -19.45 -22.58
CA VAL A 349 -6.40 -19.22 -21.85
C VAL A 349 -6.15 -18.43 -20.56
N GLN A 350 -5.07 -18.73 -19.82
CA GLN A 350 -4.68 -17.97 -18.65
C GLN A 350 -4.33 -16.52 -19.02
N ALA A 351 -3.50 -16.31 -20.04
CA ALA A 351 -3.11 -14.99 -20.49
C ALA A 351 -4.31 -14.15 -20.97
N LEU A 352 -5.24 -14.75 -21.73
CA LEU A 352 -6.45 -14.06 -22.19
C LEU A 352 -7.42 -13.75 -21.05
N ARG A 353 -7.57 -14.65 -20.08
CA ARG A 353 -8.34 -14.36 -18.86
C ARG A 353 -7.75 -13.21 -18.07
N ASP A 354 -6.42 -13.15 -18.00
CA ASP A 354 -5.72 -12.07 -17.32
C ASP A 354 -5.94 -10.73 -18.06
N LEU A 355 -5.85 -10.73 -19.40
CA LEU A 355 -6.21 -9.57 -20.23
C LEU A 355 -7.64 -9.12 -19.99
N THR A 356 -8.59 -10.05 -20.04
CA THR A 356 -10.01 -9.73 -19.82
C THR A 356 -10.25 -9.09 -18.44
N ARG A 357 -9.57 -9.59 -17.39
CA ARG A 357 -9.67 -9.00 -16.05
C ARG A 357 -9.09 -7.58 -16.02
N GLN A 358 -7.94 -7.36 -16.67
CA GLN A 358 -7.34 -6.02 -16.75
C GLN A 358 -8.24 -5.06 -17.53
N LEU A 359 -8.76 -5.47 -18.69
CA LEU A 359 -9.71 -4.67 -19.47
C LEU A 359 -10.98 -4.31 -18.68
N LEU A 360 -11.59 -5.28 -17.99
CA LEU A 360 -12.76 -5.05 -17.15
C LEU A 360 -12.46 -4.21 -15.89
N SER A 361 -11.19 -3.95 -15.58
CA SER A 361 -10.78 -3.07 -14.49
C SER A 361 -10.57 -1.61 -14.92
N GLU A 362 -10.76 -1.30 -16.19
CA GLU A 362 -10.68 0.08 -16.71
C GLU A 362 -11.97 0.88 -16.45
N SER A 363 -11.89 2.20 -16.65
CA SER A 363 -13.04 3.08 -16.49
C SER A 363 -14.15 2.77 -17.50
N ASP A 364 -15.40 3.08 -17.16
CA ASP A 364 -16.55 2.91 -18.05
C ASP A 364 -16.37 3.68 -19.37
N ALA A 365 -15.74 4.84 -19.33
CA ALA A 365 -15.43 5.64 -20.52
C ALA A 365 -14.47 4.87 -21.47
N GLN A 366 -13.45 4.24 -20.95
CA GLN A 366 -12.49 3.45 -21.72
C GLN A 366 -13.13 2.18 -22.27
N LEU A 367 -13.99 1.52 -21.49
CA LEU A 367 -14.76 0.35 -21.95
C LEU A 367 -15.71 0.70 -23.10
N GLN A 368 -16.33 1.88 -23.08
CA GLN A 368 -17.17 2.35 -24.19
C GLN A 368 -16.38 2.57 -25.48
N ILE A 369 -15.18 3.15 -25.39
CA ILE A 369 -14.29 3.33 -26.56
C ILE A 369 -14.00 1.98 -27.24
N TRP A 370 -13.69 0.94 -26.47
CA TRP A 370 -13.39 -0.38 -27.01
C TRP A 370 -14.59 -1.15 -27.53
N ARG A 371 -15.80 -0.88 -27.00
CA ARG A 371 -17.04 -1.43 -27.55
C ARG A 371 -17.39 -0.88 -28.92
N THR A 372 -16.87 0.29 -29.27
CA THR A 372 -17.13 0.96 -30.55
C THR A 372 -16.06 0.72 -31.60
N GLN A 373 -14.94 0.11 -31.23
CA GLN A 373 -13.89 -0.40 -32.13
C GLN A 373 -14.09 -1.90 -32.41
#